data_a6ad63f98a8e5bba5cf6a92f488b5da0
#
_entry.id   a6ad63f98a8e5bba5cf6a92f488b5da0
#
_cell.length_a   1.000
_cell.length_b   1.000
_cell.length_c   1.000
_cell.angle_alpha   90.00
_cell.angle_beta   90.00
_cell.angle_gamma   90.00
#
_symmetry.space_group_name_H-M   'P 1'
#
loop_
_entity.id
_entity.type
_entity.pdbx_description
1 polymer ?
#
loop_
_entity_poly.entity_id
_entity_poly.type
_entity_poly.pdbx_seq_one_letter_code
_entity_poly.pdbx_strand_id
1 'polypeptide(L)'
;PAMNQRPDHAGAHASTARTAYEASVIHRAMARAGSNPQLKGHLHEVLVQDRLNLRNLLTGDGARTAMTRSTNAPVVDLVTTRGGKVIERLQLKDTVSASSVDKVVKQIASGKYNSARLIGTEETTELVNRGLEKAGVAKRMTSSGISSESTTALAQRAGATGSGTLAGATLQAARSGGATGAWIGAGVETVRGLS
;
A
#
# COMPACT_ATOMS: atom_id res chain seq x y z
N PRO A 1 -5.93 35.75 -33.99
CA PRO A 1 -5.04 35.78 -32.85
C PRO A 1 -4.87 34.36 -32.32
N ALA A 2 -3.65 33.79 -32.52
CA ALA A 2 -3.32 32.49 -31.99
C ALA A 2 -3.18 32.61 -30.48
N MET A 3 -4.04 31.92 -29.72
CA MET A 3 -3.87 31.75 -28.27
C MET A 3 -2.57 30.98 -28.03
N ASN A 4 -1.61 31.64 -27.43
CA ASN A 4 -0.34 31.06 -27.01
C ASN A 4 -0.62 30.19 -25.78
N GLN A 5 -0.94 28.89 -25.99
CA GLN A 5 -1.11 27.93 -24.90
C GLN A 5 0.26 27.73 -24.25
N ARG A 6 0.45 28.31 -23.07
CA ARG A 6 1.64 28.01 -22.24
C ARG A 6 1.60 26.52 -21.89
N PRO A 7 2.69 25.77 -22.11
CA PRO A 7 2.73 24.36 -21.76
C PRO A 7 2.47 24.21 -20.25
N ASP A 8 1.63 23.23 -19.90
CA ASP A 8 1.31 22.92 -18.50
C ASP A 8 2.52 22.22 -17.84
N HIS A 9 3.49 23.00 -17.43
CA HIS A 9 4.69 22.52 -16.74
C HIS A 9 4.35 21.87 -15.39
N ALA A 10 3.31 22.31 -14.69
CA ALA A 10 2.91 21.76 -13.40
C ALA A 10 2.40 20.32 -13.55
N GLY A 11 1.57 20.06 -14.56
CA GLY A 11 1.10 18.71 -14.86
C GLY A 11 2.23 17.76 -15.26
N ALA A 12 3.19 18.25 -16.06
CA ALA A 12 4.36 17.46 -16.46
C ALA A 12 5.25 17.10 -15.26
N HIS A 13 5.50 18.03 -14.35
CA HIS A 13 6.28 17.76 -13.13
C HIS A 13 5.56 16.80 -12.18
N ALA A 14 4.27 16.96 -11.98
CA ALA A 14 3.46 16.04 -11.16
C ALA A 14 3.46 14.61 -11.73
N SER A 15 3.33 14.46 -13.04
CA SER A 15 3.40 13.17 -13.72
C SER A 15 4.77 12.50 -13.56
N THR A 16 5.86 13.25 -13.70
CA THR A 16 7.23 12.75 -13.52
C THR A 16 7.48 12.30 -12.08
N ALA A 17 7.09 13.12 -11.09
CA ALA A 17 7.26 12.80 -9.68
C ALA A 17 6.48 11.54 -9.29
N ARG A 18 5.27 11.39 -9.79
CA ARG A 18 4.45 10.20 -9.61
C ARG A 18 5.10 8.95 -10.19
N THR A 19 5.57 9.02 -11.43
CA THR A 19 6.24 7.90 -12.09
C THR A 19 7.49 7.46 -11.31
N ALA A 20 8.29 8.41 -10.85
CA ALA A 20 9.47 8.14 -10.02
C ALA A 20 9.10 7.48 -8.68
N TYR A 21 8.02 7.94 -8.03
CA TYR A 21 7.52 7.34 -6.81
C TYR A 21 7.04 5.90 -7.03
N GLU A 22 6.22 5.64 -8.05
CA GLU A 22 5.75 4.29 -8.39
C GLU A 22 6.92 3.33 -8.68
N ALA A 23 7.93 3.79 -9.42
CA ALA A 23 9.14 3.00 -9.69
C ALA A 23 9.91 2.68 -8.39
N SER A 24 10.01 3.63 -7.47
CA SER A 24 10.61 3.42 -6.14
C SER A 24 9.83 2.39 -5.31
N VAL A 25 8.49 2.47 -5.30
CA VAL A 25 7.62 1.51 -4.61
C VAL A 25 7.84 0.09 -5.16
N ILE A 26 7.81 -0.07 -6.48
CA ILE A 26 8.02 -1.35 -7.15
C ILE A 26 9.41 -1.91 -6.79
N HIS A 27 10.46 -1.11 -6.91
CA HIS A 27 11.82 -1.53 -6.59
C HIS A 27 11.97 -2.03 -5.15
N ARG A 28 11.43 -1.29 -4.17
CA ARG A 28 11.47 -1.68 -2.75
C ARG A 28 10.67 -2.96 -2.47
N ALA A 29 9.50 -3.10 -3.09
CA ALA A 29 8.68 -4.30 -2.97
C ALA A 29 9.35 -5.52 -3.59
N MET A 30 9.97 -5.39 -4.76
CA MET A 30 10.72 -6.46 -5.43
C MET A 30 11.95 -6.88 -4.61
N ALA A 31 12.72 -5.92 -4.09
CA ALA A 31 13.87 -6.19 -3.24
C ALA A 31 13.48 -6.99 -1.98
N ARG A 32 12.27 -6.75 -1.45
CA ARG A 32 11.73 -7.49 -0.30
C ARG A 32 11.15 -8.86 -0.69
N ALA A 33 10.47 -8.94 -1.82
CA ALA A 33 9.83 -10.17 -2.29
C ALA A 33 10.86 -11.24 -2.67
N GLY A 34 12.03 -10.85 -3.21
CA GLY A 34 12.98 -11.81 -3.77
C GLY A 34 12.30 -12.64 -4.86
N SER A 35 12.37 -13.96 -4.73
CA SER A 35 11.65 -14.92 -5.61
C SER A 35 10.21 -15.21 -5.16
N ASN A 36 9.68 -14.51 -4.16
CA ASN A 36 8.35 -14.76 -3.61
C ASN A 36 7.25 -14.28 -4.57
N PRO A 37 6.26 -15.12 -4.93
CA PRO A 37 5.16 -14.74 -5.81
C PRO A 37 4.19 -13.71 -5.19
N GLN A 38 4.35 -13.35 -3.92
CA GLN A 38 3.45 -12.42 -3.20
C GLN A 38 3.83 -10.94 -3.36
N LEU A 39 4.35 -10.53 -4.51
CA LEU A 39 4.75 -9.14 -4.78
C LEU A 39 3.65 -8.13 -4.45
N LYS A 40 2.38 -8.47 -4.73
CA LYS A 40 1.22 -7.62 -4.43
C LYS A 40 1.11 -7.27 -2.94
N GLY A 41 1.32 -8.24 -2.05
CA GLY A 41 1.35 -8.01 -0.61
C GLY A 41 2.47 -7.05 -0.20
N HIS A 42 3.68 -7.24 -0.75
CA HIS A 42 4.81 -6.35 -0.47
C HIS A 42 4.62 -4.94 -1.01
N LEU A 43 3.96 -4.77 -2.15
CA LEU A 43 3.56 -3.45 -2.66
C LEU A 43 2.62 -2.74 -1.68
N HIS A 44 1.62 -3.45 -1.14
CA HIS A 44 0.72 -2.91 -0.12
C HIS A 44 1.49 -2.50 1.15
N GLU A 45 2.44 -3.33 1.62
CA GLU A 45 3.29 -3.01 2.77
C GLU A 45 4.09 -1.71 2.57
N VAL A 46 4.73 -1.55 1.39
CA VAL A 46 5.50 -0.35 1.04
C VAL A 46 4.62 0.90 1.03
N LEU A 47 3.48 0.82 0.37
CA LEU A 47 2.54 1.95 0.24
C LEU A 47 1.99 2.39 1.61
N VAL A 48 1.61 1.43 2.47
CA VAL A 48 1.13 1.73 3.83
C VAL A 48 2.23 2.32 4.68
N GLN A 49 3.45 1.79 4.60
CA GLN A 49 4.61 2.35 5.31
C GLN A 49 4.85 3.80 4.94
N ASP A 50 4.87 4.11 3.64
CA ASP A 50 5.11 5.47 3.15
C ASP A 50 4.01 6.43 3.61
N ARG A 51 2.74 5.99 3.52
CA ARG A 51 1.59 6.80 3.95
C ARG A 51 1.64 7.12 5.45
N LEU A 52 1.96 6.12 6.28
CA LEU A 52 2.10 6.33 7.71
C LEU A 52 3.27 7.25 8.05
N ASN A 53 4.42 7.08 7.38
CA ASN A 53 5.58 7.96 7.60
C ASN A 53 5.31 9.38 7.13
N LEU A 54 4.62 9.59 6.01
CA LEU A 54 4.20 10.91 5.55
C LEU A 54 3.26 11.57 6.57
N ARG A 55 2.26 10.83 7.06
CA ARG A 55 1.36 11.33 8.11
C ARG A 55 2.15 11.71 9.36
N ASN A 56 3.03 10.84 9.85
CA ASN A 56 3.84 11.09 11.04
C ASN A 56 4.75 12.32 10.88
N LEU A 57 5.28 12.53 9.67
CA LEU A 57 6.05 13.73 9.33
C LEU A 57 5.18 14.99 9.38
N LEU A 58 3.98 14.94 8.78
CA LEU A 58 3.06 16.08 8.73
C LEU A 58 2.50 16.46 10.11
N THR A 59 2.30 15.46 10.99
CA THR A 59 1.81 15.69 12.35
C THR A 59 2.93 16.05 13.34
N GLY A 60 4.19 15.88 12.96
CA GLY A 60 5.34 16.21 13.83
C GLY A 60 5.42 15.34 15.09
N ASP A 61 4.78 14.16 15.12
CA ASP A 61 4.68 13.33 16.32
C ASP A 61 5.94 12.51 16.62
N GLY A 62 6.96 12.58 15.77
CA GLY A 62 8.24 11.88 15.91
C GLY A 62 8.15 10.35 15.76
N ALA A 63 7.00 9.84 15.33
CA ALA A 63 6.84 8.41 15.09
C ALA A 63 7.43 8.00 13.74
N ARG A 64 7.94 6.76 13.66
CA ARG A 64 8.48 6.16 12.45
C ARG A 64 7.96 4.74 12.27
N THR A 65 7.41 4.46 11.12
CA THR A 65 6.95 3.13 10.71
C THR A 65 8.00 2.46 9.83
N ALA A 66 8.33 1.22 10.15
CA ALA A 66 9.30 0.40 9.42
C ALA A 66 8.75 -1.01 9.20
N MET A 67 9.18 -1.64 8.12
CA MET A 67 8.92 -3.07 7.88
C MET A 67 9.69 -3.92 8.89
N THR A 68 9.11 -5.05 9.28
CA THR A 68 9.85 -6.06 10.05
C THR A 68 11.00 -6.63 9.21
N ARG A 69 12.10 -6.99 9.85
CA ARG A 69 13.29 -7.53 9.16
C ARG A 69 13.01 -8.89 8.51
N SER A 70 12.13 -9.69 9.09
CA SER A 70 11.76 -10.99 8.56
C SER A 70 10.56 -10.86 7.61
N THR A 71 10.71 -11.33 6.38
CA THR A 71 9.60 -11.47 5.42
C THR A 71 8.61 -12.57 5.83
N ASN A 72 9.02 -13.46 6.74
CA ASN A 72 8.22 -14.55 7.28
C ASN A 72 7.75 -14.29 8.72
N ALA A 73 7.77 -13.03 9.20
CA ALA A 73 7.22 -12.70 10.49
C ALA A 73 5.72 -13.09 10.53
N PRO A 74 5.31 -14.03 11.41
CA PRO A 74 4.01 -14.68 11.24
C PRO A 74 2.81 -13.79 11.58
N VAL A 75 3.05 -12.62 12.20
CA VAL A 75 1.97 -11.81 12.80
C VAL A 75 2.13 -10.31 12.56
N VAL A 76 3.31 -9.81 12.21
CA VAL A 76 3.59 -8.36 12.13
C VAL A 76 4.39 -8.05 10.87
N ASP A 77 3.83 -7.21 10.00
CA ASP A 77 4.49 -6.75 8.77
C ASP A 77 5.19 -5.39 9.00
N LEU A 78 4.52 -4.49 9.74
CA LEU A 78 5.06 -3.16 10.05
C LEU A 78 5.07 -2.91 11.56
N VAL A 79 6.07 -2.15 12.00
CA VAL A 79 6.20 -1.67 13.39
C VAL A 79 6.36 -0.16 13.38
N THR A 80 5.55 0.53 14.18
CA THR A 80 5.70 1.97 14.42
C THR A 80 6.38 2.19 15.76
N THR A 81 7.42 3.00 15.76
CA THR A 81 8.20 3.37 16.95
C THR A 81 8.16 4.88 17.17
N ARG A 82 8.21 5.30 18.44
CA ARG A 82 8.39 6.69 18.85
C ARG A 82 9.37 6.73 20.02
N GLY A 83 10.42 7.55 19.91
CA GLY A 83 11.47 7.61 20.93
C GLY A 83 12.11 6.24 21.23
N GLY A 84 12.29 5.40 20.20
CA GLY A 84 12.86 4.06 20.33
C GLY A 84 11.90 2.99 20.88
N LYS A 85 10.70 3.36 21.32
CA LYS A 85 9.69 2.42 21.86
C LYS A 85 8.69 2.03 20.78
N VAL A 86 8.31 0.75 20.74
CA VAL A 86 7.23 0.26 19.86
C VAL A 86 5.89 0.75 20.40
N ILE A 87 5.18 1.52 19.59
CA ILE A 87 3.85 2.05 19.90
C ILE A 87 2.73 1.36 19.13
N GLU A 88 3.06 0.73 17.99
CA GLU A 88 2.05 0.02 17.19
C GLU A 88 2.69 -1.14 16.42
N ARG A 89 1.94 -2.24 16.28
CA ARG A 89 2.26 -3.40 15.43
C ARG A 89 1.13 -3.59 14.44
N LEU A 90 1.47 -3.72 13.15
CA LEU A 90 0.50 -3.81 12.07
C LEU A 90 0.69 -5.11 11.29
N GLN A 91 -0.41 -5.77 11.02
CA GLN A 91 -0.49 -6.90 10.08
C GLN A 91 -1.32 -6.46 8.88
N LEU A 92 -0.75 -6.60 7.69
CA LEU A 92 -1.37 -6.18 6.46
C LEU A 92 -1.96 -7.36 5.68
N LYS A 93 -3.05 -7.11 4.97
CA LYS A 93 -3.70 -8.09 4.10
C LYS A 93 -4.17 -7.43 2.80
N ASP A 94 -3.87 -8.08 1.69
CA ASP A 94 -4.36 -7.72 0.37
C ASP A 94 -4.84 -8.99 -0.34
N THR A 95 -6.13 -9.30 -0.20
CA THR A 95 -6.75 -10.48 -0.78
C THR A 95 -8.24 -10.26 -1.01
N VAL A 96 -8.73 -10.73 -2.17
CA VAL A 96 -10.14 -10.62 -2.57
C VAL A 96 -10.77 -11.95 -2.92
N SER A 97 -9.99 -13.05 -2.98
CA SER A 97 -10.55 -14.37 -3.26
C SER A 97 -11.31 -14.91 -2.04
N ALA A 98 -12.46 -15.52 -2.25
CA ALA A 98 -13.32 -16.03 -1.18
C ALA A 98 -12.56 -16.97 -0.22
N SER A 99 -11.78 -17.91 -0.74
CA SER A 99 -11.00 -18.84 0.07
C SER A 99 -9.94 -18.17 0.93
N SER A 100 -9.28 -17.12 0.41
CA SER A 100 -8.29 -16.37 1.16
C SER A 100 -8.92 -15.46 2.20
N VAL A 101 -10.07 -14.85 1.90
CA VAL A 101 -10.87 -14.08 2.87
C VAL A 101 -11.33 -14.98 4.03
N ASP A 102 -11.88 -16.16 3.74
CA ASP A 102 -12.29 -17.14 4.76
C ASP A 102 -11.12 -17.57 5.65
N LYS A 103 -9.94 -17.78 5.05
CA LYS A 103 -8.71 -18.09 5.80
C LYS A 103 -8.34 -16.96 6.76
N VAL A 104 -8.40 -15.71 6.30
CA VAL A 104 -8.13 -14.53 7.14
C VAL A 104 -9.14 -14.40 8.26
N VAL A 105 -10.44 -14.58 7.99
CA VAL A 105 -11.51 -14.57 9.01
C VAL A 105 -11.25 -15.62 10.08
N LYS A 106 -10.96 -16.87 9.70
CA LYS A 106 -10.64 -17.96 10.63
C LYS A 106 -9.40 -17.65 11.48
N GLN A 107 -8.36 -17.07 10.89
CA GLN A 107 -7.14 -16.67 11.60
C GLN A 107 -7.40 -15.54 12.61
N ILE A 108 -8.27 -14.58 12.28
CA ILE A 108 -8.67 -13.53 13.23
C ILE A 108 -9.52 -14.12 14.35
N ALA A 109 -10.49 -14.97 14.03
CA ALA A 109 -11.36 -15.63 15.01
C ALA A 109 -10.56 -16.50 15.98
N SER A 110 -9.49 -17.15 15.52
CA SER A 110 -8.59 -17.94 16.39
C SER A 110 -7.65 -17.10 17.28
N GLY A 111 -7.70 -15.77 17.20
CA GLY A 111 -6.86 -14.89 17.99
C GLY A 111 -5.43 -14.72 17.45
N LYS A 112 -5.08 -15.28 16.29
CA LYS A 112 -3.72 -15.23 15.72
C LYS A 112 -3.12 -13.81 15.67
N TYR A 113 -3.95 -12.80 15.46
CA TYR A 113 -3.53 -11.42 15.29
C TYR A 113 -3.90 -10.51 16.48
N ASN A 114 -4.08 -11.07 17.69
CA ASN A 114 -4.50 -10.27 18.84
C ASN A 114 -3.50 -9.18 19.24
N SER A 115 -2.22 -9.40 18.99
CA SER A 115 -1.14 -8.45 19.30
C SER A 115 -0.88 -7.40 18.21
N ALA A 116 -1.62 -7.43 17.10
CA ALA A 116 -1.45 -6.51 15.97
C ALA A 116 -2.77 -5.88 15.55
N ARG A 117 -2.70 -4.64 15.09
CA ARG A 117 -3.79 -4.01 14.36
C ARG A 117 -3.79 -4.52 12.92
N LEU A 118 -4.97 -4.85 12.43
CA LEU A 118 -5.16 -5.36 11.08
C LEU A 118 -5.45 -4.21 10.10
N ILE A 119 -4.68 -4.17 9.02
CA ILE A 119 -4.86 -3.20 7.93
C ILE A 119 -5.10 -3.99 6.64
N GLY A 120 -6.15 -3.64 5.91
CA GLY A 120 -6.46 -4.23 4.60
C GLY A 120 -6.50 -3.19 3.49
N THR A 121 -6.42 -3.64 2.24
CA THR A 121 -6.92 -2.83 1.12
C THR A 121 -8.41 -2.57 1.31
N GLU A 122 -8.99 -1.64 0.57
CA GLU A 122 -10.42 -1.27 0.72
C GLU A 122 -11.30 -2.49 0.58
N GLU A 123 -11.16 -3.25 -0.50
CA GLU A 123 -11.96 -4.43 -0.80
C GLU A 123 -11.70 -5.57 0.20
N THR A 124 -10.42 -5.79 0.56
CA THR A 124 -10.08 -6.79 1.58
C THR A 124 -10.75 -6.47 2.91
N THR A 125 -10.73 -5.20 3.31
CA THR A 125 -11.33 -4.74 4.57
C THR A 125 -12.83 -4.98 4.58
N GLU A 126 -13.52 -4.63 3.50
CA GLU A 126 -14.96 -4.85 3.38
C GLU A 126 -15.32 -6.34 3.47
N LEU A 127 -14.65 -7.17 2.65
CA LEU A 127 -14.92 -8.61 2.59
C LEU A 127 -14.63 -9.31 3.91
N VAL A 128 -13.48 -9.01 4.54
CA VAL A 128 -13.07 -9.61 5.81
C VAL A 128 -13.99 -9.15 6.93
N ASN A 129 -14.33 -7.86 7.04
CA ASN A 129 -15.21 -7.36 8.10
C ASN A 129 -16.62 -7.94 8.00
N ARG A 130 -17.15 -8.12 6.78
CA ARG A 130 -18.43 -8.82 6.55
C ARG A 130 -18.35 -10.29 7.00
N GLY A 131 -17.23 -10.96 6.76
CA GLY A 131 -16.99 -12.32 7.24
C GLY A 131 -16.89 -12.42 8.76
N LEU A 132 -16.20 -11.47 9.40
CA LEU A 132 -16.06 -11.38 10.86
C LEU A 132 -17.40 -11.10 11.53
N GLU A 133 -18.23 -10.26 10.95
CA GLU A 133 -19.58 -9.98 11.45
C GLU A 133 -20.45 -11.23 11.44
N LYS A 134 -20.47 -11.97 10.31
CA LYS A 134 -21.18 -13.25 10.19
C LYS A 134 -20.68 -14.29 11.19
N ALA A 135 -19.41 -14.27 11.54
CA ALA A 135 -18.78 -15.17 12.51
C ALA A 135 -18.92 -14.70 13.97
N GLY A 136 -19.60 -13.57 14.25
CA GLY A 136 -19.74 -13.02 15.59
C GLY A 136 -18.44 -12.53 16.24
N VAL A 137 -17.40 -12.23 15.43
CA VAL A 137 -16.10 -11.78 15.92
C VAL A 137 -16.11 -10.27 16.06
N ALA A 138 -15.75 -9.75 17.24
CA ALA A 138 -15.75 -8.30 17.51
C ALA A 138 -14.58 -7.55 16.84
N LYS A 139 -13.41 -8.20 16.68
CA LYS A 139 -12.22 -7.58 16.05
C LYS A 139 -12.53 -7.17 14.62
N ARG A 140 -12.03 -6.00 14.21
CA ARG A 140 -12.23 -5.46 12.85
C ARG A 140 -10.89 -5.14 12.20
N MET A 141 -10.88 -5.20 10.88
CA MET A 141 -9.81 -4.72 10.01
C MET A 141 -10.08 -3.26 9.67
N THR A 142 -9.03 -2.44 9.63
CA THR A 142 -9.09 -1.04 9.19
C THR A 142 -8.63 -0.94 7.74
N SER A 143 -9.28 -0.11 6.93
CA SER A 143 -8.84 0.14 5.56
C SER A 143 -7.55 0.97 5.55
N SER A 144 -6.64 0.61 4.64
CA SER A 144 -5.47 1.44 4.31
C SER A 144 -5.85 2.63 3.40
N GLY A 145 -7.05 2.64 2.82
CA GLY A 145 -7.43 3.57 1.76
C GLY A 145 -6.67 3.33 0.45
N ILE A 146 -6.13 2.14 0.25
CA ILE A 146 -5.47 1.69 -0.98
C ILE A 146 -6.32 0.57 -1.54
N SER A 147 -6.70 0.65 -2.82
CA SER A 147 -7.48 -0.41 -3.45
C SER A 147 -6.61 -1.61 -3.83
N SER A 148 -7.18 -2.80 -3.78
CA SER A 148 -6.56 -4.05 -4.24
C SER A 148 -6.30 -4.03 -5.76
N GLU A 149 -7.12 -3.31 -6.51
CA GLU A 149 -6.91 -3.06 -7.95
C GLU A 149 -5.59 -2.34 -8.18
N SER A 150 -5.31 -1.38 -7.39
CA SER A 150 -4.13 -0.54 -7.46
C SER A 150 -2.83 -1.28 -7.19
N THR A 151 -2.80 -2.10 -6.16
CA THR A 151 -1.65 -2.98 -5.89
C THR A 151 -1.48 -4.01 -7.00
N THR A 152 -2.58 -4.49 -7.60
CA THR A 152 -2.58 -5.38 -8.76
C THR A 152 -1.98 -4.70 -9.99
N ALA A 153 -2.39 -3.47 -10.29
CA ALA A 153 -1.84 -2.71 -11.41
C ALA A 153 -0.34 -2.45 -11.26
N LEU A 154 0.12 -2.14 -10.04
CA LEU A 154 1.56 -2.01 -9.76
C LEU A 154 2.31 -3.34 -9.91
N ALA A 155 1.73 -4.45 -9.47
CA ALA A 155 2.33 -5.78 -9.62
C ALA A 155 2.44 -6.18 -11.10
N GLN A 156 1.45 -5.88 -11.91
CA GLN A 156 1.47 -6.11 -13.36
C GLN A 156 2.57 -5.28 -14.04
N ARG A 157 2.72 -4.01 -13.68
CA ARG A 157 3.82 -3.16 -14.19
C ARG A 157 5.19 -3.70 -13.78
N ALA A 158 5.34 -4.17 -12.55
CA ALA A 158 6.58 -4.80 -12.09
C ALA A 158 6.91 -6.07 -12.89
N GLY A 159 5.92 -6.90 -13.20
CA GLY A 159 6.07 -8.09 -14.04
C GLY A 159 6.46 -7.75 -15.49
N ALA A 160 5.87 -6.70 -16.05
CA ALA A 160 6.21 -6.21 -17.38
C ALA A 160 7.62 -5.61 -17.46
N THR A 161 8.17 -5.14 -16.34
CA THR A 161 9.53 -4.56 -16.25
C THR A 161 10.59 -5.58 -15.85
N GLY A 162 10.20 -6.78 -15.45
CA GLY A 162 11.08 -7.84 -14.94
C GLY A 162 12.10 -8.40 -15.93
N SER A 163 12.12 -7.93 -17.18
CA SER A 163 13.15 -8.23 -18.17
C SER A 163 13.95 -7.00 -18.65
N GLY A 164 13.76 -5.83 -18.01
CA GLY A 164 14.45 -4.60 -18.39
C GLY A 164 14.88 -3.76 -17.19
N THR A 165 16.02 -3.13 -17.29
CA THR A 165 16.55 -2.18 -16.30
C THR A 165 15.54 -1.08 -15.96
N LEU A 166 15.61 -0.53 -14.73
CA LEU A 166 14.78 0.59 -14.22
C LEU A 166 14.60 1.76 -15.22
N ALA A 167 15.56 1.95 -16.13
CA ALA A 167 15.49 2.94 -17.22
C ALA A 167 14.36 2.63 -18.23
N GLY A 168 14.06 1.34 -18.48
CA GLY A 168 12.95 0.92 -19.36
C GLY A 168 11.59 1.21 -18.73
N ALA A 169 11.44 1.03 -17.41
CA ALA A 169 10.20 1.28 -16.69
C ALA A 169 9.80 2.77 -16.69
N THR A 170 10.78 3.67 -16.52
CA THR A 170 10.56 5.11 -16.56
C THR A 170 10.15 5.60 -17.96
N LEU A 171 10.72 5.03 -19.01
CA LEU A 171 10.39 5.38 -20.39
C LEU A 171 9.03 4.87 -20.85
N GLN A 172 8.62 3.69 -20.39
CA GLN A 172 7.35 3.07 -20.79
C GLN A 172 6.17 3.69 -20.02
N ALA A 173 6.34 4.04 -18.74
CA ALA A 173 5.34 4.77 -17.96
C ALA A 173 5.11 6.19 -18.50
N ALA A 174 6.15 6.85 -19.02
CA ALA A 174 6.03 8.15 -19.69
C ALA A 174 5.22 8.08 -21.00
N ARG A 175 5.18 6.92 -21.66
CA ARG A 175 4.41 6.71 -22.89
C ARG A 175 2.96 6.28 -22.68
N SER A 176 2.65 5.65 -21.54
CA SER A 176 1.30 5.15 -21.21
C SER A 176 0.47 6.12 -20.33
N GLY A 177 0.88 7.37 -20.18
CA GLY A 177 0.40 8.39 -19.25
C GLY A 177 -1.07 8.83 -19.34
N GLY A 178 -1.98 7.98 -19.80
CA GLY A 178 -3.39 8.34 -19.97
C GLY A 178 -4.37 7.88 -18.89
N ALA A 179 -4.07 6.90 -18.06
CA ALA A 179 -5.12 6.22 -17.28
C ALA A 179 -5.01 6.30 -15.75
N THR A 180 -4.06 7.03 -15.18
CA THR A 180 -3.73 6.92 -13.76
C THR A 180 -3.81 8.20 -12.93
N GLY A 181 -4.64 9.16 -13.33
CA GLY A 181 -4.83 10.47 -12.67
C GLY A 181 -5.38 10.45 -11.23
N ALA A 182 -5.93 9.33 -10.75
CA ALA A 182 -6.74 9.28 -9.53
C ALA A 182 -5.97 9.12 -8.19
N TRP A 183 -4.66 8.85 -8.21
CA TRP A 183 -3.97 8.34 -7.03
C TRP A 183 -3.43 9.38 -6.04
N ILE A 184 -2.97 10.53 -6.52
CA ILE A 184 -2.39 11.56 -5.64
C ILE A 184 -3.52 12.40 -5.01
N GLY A 185 -4.64 12.60 -5.69
CA GLY A 185 -5.80 13.33 -5.16
C GLY A 185 -6.49 12.63 -3.98
N ALA A 186 -6.64 11.31 -4.03
CA ALA A 186 -7.27 10.52 -2.96
C ALA A 186 -6.43 10.49 -1.65
N GLY A 187 -5.12 10.72 -1.74
CA GLY A 187 -4.23 10.70 -0.58
C GLY A 187 -4.40 11.87 0.38
N VAL A 188 -4.89 13.02 -0.10
CA VAL A 188 -5.00 14.24 0.70
C VAL A 188 -6.36 14.34 1.40
N GLU A 189 -7.43 13.88 0.79
CA GLU A 189 -8.76 13.97 1.40
C GLU A 189 -9.01 12.95 2.52
N THR A 190 -8.38 11.79 2.49
CA THR A 190 -8.57 10.74 3.52
C THR A 190 -7.80 10.99 4.83
N VAL A 191 -6.96 12.02 4.92
CA VAL A 191 -6.32 12.41 6.20
C VAL A 191 -7.34 13.02 7.18
N ARG A 192 -8.50 13.52 6.70
CA ARG A 192 -9.55 14.11 7.55
C ARG A 192 -10.44 13.10 8.27
N GLY A 193 -10.41 11.83 7.92
CA GLY A 193 -11.31 10.81 8.45
C GLY A 193 -10.70 9.81 9.45
N LEU A 194 -9.47 10.03 9.93
CA LEU A 194 -8.78 9.17 10.89
C LEU A 194 -8.43 9.93 12.17
N SER A 195 -9.41 10.60 12.74
CA SER A 195 -9.35 11.10 14.12
C SER A 195 -9.91 10.07 15.10
#